data_3fe11c2f802eb798edcba3de41fe4331
#
_entry.id   3fe11c2f802eb798edcba3de41fe4331
#
_cell.length_a   1.000
_cell.length_b   1.000
_cell.length_c   1.000
_cell.angle_alpha   90.00
_cell.angle_beta   90.00
_cell.angle_gamma   90.00
#
_symmetry.space_group_name_H-M   'P 1'
#
loop_
_entity.id
_entity.type
_entity.pdbx_description
1 polymer ?
#
loop_
_entity_poly.entity_id
_entity_poly.type
_entity_poly.pdbx_seq_one_letter_code
_entity_poly.pdbx_strand_id
1 'polypeptide(L)'
;MIKNFRHVCLVVNNLEESLKFYRDIIGLKVSKILTVEGEYPETAFNIKGIKLTYVKMHSPNQVKDSPPIFELHHWENPRTLSKTGYNHISFTVEDIDYEYKRLTELGVRFISKPITTPDSNTKICFAYDPNNYLIEFVEELN
;
A
#
# COMPACT_ATOMS: atom_id res chain seq x y z
N MET A 1 -5.31 12.20 -13.31
CA MET A 1 -6.23 11.15 -13.81
C MET A 1 -5.76 9.78 -13.37
N ILE A 2 -6.67 8.88 -12.99
CA ILE A 2 -6.31 7.50 -12.62
C ILE A 2 -5.78 6.76 -13.85
N LYS A 3 -4.61 6.14 -13.73
CA LYS A 3 -3.98 5.38 -14.82
C LYS A 3 -4.41 3.91 -14.82
N ASN A 4 -4.41 3.27 -13.65
CA ASN A 4 -4.80 1.87 -13.53
C ASN A 4 -5.11 1.50 -12.06
N PHE A 5 -5.74 0.35 -11.89
CA PHE A 5 -5.81 -0.36 -10.63
C PHE A 5 -4.44 -0.96 -10.31
N ARG A 6 -3.90 -0.66 -9.11
CA ARG A 6 -2.53 -1.04 -8.77
C ARG A 6 -2.43 -2.32 -7.95
N HIS A 7 -3.04 -2.36 -6.78
CA HIS A 7 -2.96 -3.53 -5.91
C HIS A 7 -4.12 -3.65 -4.92
N VAL A 8 -4.25 -4.83 -4.34
CA VAL A 8 -5.01 -5.10 -3.14
C VAL A 8 -4.05 -5.50 -2.03
N CYS A 9 -4.31 -5.04 -0.82
CA CYS A 9 -3.49 -5.33 0.35
C CYS A 9 -4.30 -6.05 1.42
N LEU A 10 -3.77 -7.16 1.91
CA LEU A 10 -4.28 -7.88 3.06
C LEU A 10 -3.37 -7.69 4.28
N VAL A 11 -3.96 -7.45 5.44
CA VAL A 11 -3.25 -7.49 6.72
C VAL A 11 -3.26 -8.92 7.24
N VAL A 12 -2.09 -9.43 7.61
CA VAL A 12 -1.91 -10.80 8.09
C VAL A 12 -1.26 -10.82 9.49
N ASN A 13 -1.65 -11.79 10.32
CA ASN A 13 -1.12 -11.92 11.68
C ASN A 13 0.25 -12.57 11.73
N ASN A 14 0.48 -13.57 10.87
CA ASN A 14 1.71 -14.33 10.80
C ASN A 14 2.23 -14.32 9.36
N LEU A 15 3.29 -13.56 9.14
CA LEU A 15 3.84 -13.37 7.81
C LEU A 15 4.42 -14.67 7.23
N GLU A 16 5.08 -15.47 8.06
CA GLU A 16 5.70 -16.74 7.64
C GLU A 16 4.64 -17.74 7.14
N GLU A 17 3.56 -17.91 7.89
CA GLU A 17 2.44 -18.78 7.47
C GLU A 17 1.77 -18.26 6.21
N SER A 18 1.59 -16.94 6.09
CA SER A 18 1.01 -16.33 4.91
C SER A 18 1.88 -16.50 3.68
N LEU A 19 3.20 -16.37 3.84
CA LEU A 19 4.16 -16.62 2.75
C LEU A 19 4.19 -18.10 2.33
N LYS A 20 4.12 -19.03 3.28
CA LYS A 20 3.98 -20.46 2.95
C LYS A 20 2.73 -20.72 2.11
N PHE A 21 1.62 -20.10 2.46
CA PHE A 21 0.38 -20.24 1.71
C PHE A 21 0.48 -19.59 0.33
N TYR A 22 0.72 -18.28 0.25
CA TYR A 22 0.63 -17.55 -1.02
C TYR A 22 1.83 -17.80 -1.94
N ARG A 23 3.04 -17.92 -1.40
CA ARG A 23 4.24 -18.18 -2.19
C ARG A 23 4.40 -19.67 -2.51
N ASP A 24 4.33 -20.55 -1.50
CA ASP A 24 4.75 -21.95 -1.65
C ASP A 24 3.61 -22.85 -2.11
N ILE A 25 2.36 -22.61 -1.67
CA ILE A 25 1.19 -23.42 -2.05
C ILE A 25 0.48 -22.84 -3.28
N ILE A 26 0.12 -21.56 -3.24
CA ILE A 26 -0.57 -20.88 -4.37
C ILE A 26 0.39 -20.62 -5.53
N GLY A 27 1.68 -20.40 -5.24
CA GLY A 27 2.70 -20.23 -6.25
C GLY A 27 2.96 -18.80 -6.71
N LEU A 28 2.51 -17.79 -5.95
CA LEU A 28 2.85 -16.40 -6.25
C LEU A 28 4.36 -16.17 -6.07
N LYS A 29 4.89 -15.27 -6.86
CA LYS A 29 6.30 -14.85 -6.78
C LYS A 29 6.42 -13.59 -5.94
N VAL A 30 7.39 -13.58 -5.03
CA VAL A 30 7.72 -12.40 -4.21
C VAL A 30 8.65 -11.49 -5.02
N SER A 31 8.24 -10.24 -5.21
CA SER A 31 9.09 -9.23 -5.84
C SER A 31 9.82 -8.35 -4.82
N LYS A 32 9.23 -8.14 -3.64
CA LYS A 32 9.81 -7.28 -2.60
C LYS A 32 9.31 -7.67 -1.21
N ILE A 33 10.20 -7.64 -0.23
CA ILE A 33 9.89 -7.66 1.20
C ILE A 33 10.64 -6.50 1.83
N LEU A 34 9.92 -5.62 2.54
CA LEU A 34 10.54 -4.46 3.20
C LEU A 34 9.82 -4.15 4.51
N THR A 35 10.63 -3.90 5.56
CA THR A 35 10.13 -3.36 6.83
C THR A 35 10.36 -1.85 6.84
N VAL A 36 9.32 -1.10 7.16
CA VAL A 36 9.35 0.36 7.25
C VAL A 36 8.95 0.84 8.63
N GLU A 37 9.62 1.89 9.09
CA GLU A 37 9.35 2.61 10.34
C GLU A 37 9.81 4.06 10.19
N GLY A 38 9.42 4.93 11.12
CA GLY A 38 9.78 6.35 11.12
C GLY A 38 8.86 7.20 10.26
N GLU A 39 9.41 8.31 9.75
CA GLU A 39 8.62 9.38 9.12
C GLU A 39 7.73 8.91 7.98
N TYR A 40 8.26 8.06 7.10
CA TYR A 40 7.50 7.61 5.93
C TYR A 40 6.19 6.92 6.30
N PRO A 41 6.15 5.80 7.05
CA PRO A 41 4.89 5.17 7.38
C PRO A 41 4.05 5.98 8.36
N GLU A 42 4.67 6.72 9.28
CA GLU A 42 3.95 7.59 10.22
C GLU A 42 3.16 8.68 9.49
N THR A 43 3.75 9.28 8.45
CA THR A 43 3.07 10.28 7.63
C THR A 43 2.00 9.63 6.74
N ALA A 44 2.34 8.53 6.07
CA ALA A 44 1.43 7.85 5.15
C ALA A 44 0.14 7.40 5.83
N PHE A 45 0.24 6.79 7.00
CA PHE A 45 -0.91 6.27 7.75
C PHE A 45 -1.44 7.24 8.83
N ASN A 46 -0.75 8.35 9.06
CA ASN A 46 -1.07 9.32 10.12
C ASN A 46 -1.13 8.66 11.51
N ILE A 47 -0.18 7.81 11.82
CA ILE A 47 -0.06 7.07 13.08
C ILE A 47 1.39 7.10 13.54
N LYS A 48 1.62 7.45 14.80
CA LYS A 48 2.96 7.45 15.40
C LYS A 48 3.44 6.06 15.81
N GLY A 49 4.74 5.81 15.68
CA GLY A 49 5.38 4.59 16.15
C GLY A 49 5.10 3.37 15.28
N ILE A 50 4.73 3.56 14.03
CA ILE A 50 4.47 2.45 13.11
C ILE A 50 5.75 1.68 12.82
N LYS A 51 5.63 0.36 12.88
CA LYS A 51 6.57 -0.57 12.27
C LYS A 51 5.78 -1.66 11.55
N LEU A 52 5.96 -1.76 10.24
CA LEU A 52 5.28 -2.75 9.43
C LEU A 52 6.20 -3.34 8.37
N THR A 53 5.97 -4.61 8.07
CA THR A 53 6.60 -5.29 6.95
C THR A 53 5.56 -5.46 5.85
N TYR A 54 5.89 -5.06 4.62
CA TYR A 54 5.06 -5.34 3.47
C TYR A 54 5.77 -6.27 2.48
N VAL A 55 4.96 -7.09 1.82
CA VAL A 55 5.42 -8.04 0.80
C VAL A 55 4.64 -7.77 -0.48
N LYS A 56 5.34 -7.55 -1.58
CA LYS A 56 4.74 -7.46 -2.91
C LYS A 56 4.89 -8.76 -3.64
N MET A 57 3.80 -9.23 -4.23
CA MET A 57 3.73 -10.52 -4.94
C MET A 57 3.01 -10.35 -6.28
N HIS A 58 3.30 -11.24 -7.20
CA HIS A 58 2.67 -11.27 -8.53
C HIS A 58 2.51 -12.71 -9.01
N SER A 59 1.66 -12.93 -10.01
CA SER A 59 1.51 -14.24 -10.65
C SER A 59 2.78 -14.64 -11.41
N PRO A 60 3.09 -15.96 -11.54
CA PRO A 60 4.29 -16.41 -12.24
C PRO A 60 4.44 -15.90 -13.69
N ASN A 61 3.30 -15.74 -14.39
CA ASN A 61 3.28 -15.29 -15.78
C ASN A 61 3.12 -13.78 -15.95
N GLN A 62 3.07 -13.05 -14.86
CA GLN A 62 2.95 -11.60 -14.86
C GLN A 62 4.33 -10.95 -14.90
N VAL A 63 4.46 -9.84 -15.60
CA VAL A 63 5.69 -9.03 -15.58
C VAL A 63 5.90 -8.55 -14.14
N LYS A 64 7.12 -8.74 -13.62
CA LYS A 64 7.50 -8.33 -12.27
C LYS A 64 7.15 -6.86 -12.04
N ASP A 65 6.53 -6.58 -10.90
CA ASP A 65 6.11 -5.25 -10.46
C ASP A 65 5.07 -4.56 -11.36
N SER A 66 4.49 -5.30 -12.30
CA SER A 66 3.40 -4.81 -13.14
C SER A 66 2.05 -4.98 -12.42
N PRO A 67 1.16 -3.96 -12.42
CA PRO A 67 -0.17 -4.10 -11.85
C PRO A 67 -1.04 -5.16 -12.55
N PRO A 68 -1.98 -5.78 -11.84
CA PRO A 68 -2.25 -5.62 -10.41
C PRO A 68 -1.25 -6.42 -9.54
N ILE A 69 -0.88 -5.85 -8.41
CA ILE A 69 0.02 -6.46 -7.44
C ILE A 69 -0.80 -7.01 -6.27
N PHE A 70 -0.41 -8.15 -5.74
CA PHE A 70 -0.95 -8.67 -4.48
C PHE A 70 0.01 -8.29 -3.35
N GLU A 71 -0.50 -7.65 -2.29
CA GLU A 71 0.33 -7.13 -1.21
C GLU A 71 -0.12 -7.67 0.14
N LEU A 72 0.84 -8.06 0.99
CA LEU A 72 0.62 -8.44 2.37
C LEU A 72 1.24 -7.38 3.29
N HIS A 73 0.52 -7.03 4.35
CA HIS A 73 1.03 -6.21 5.44
C HIS A 73 1.06 -7.00 6.75
N HIS A 74 2.21 -7.01 7.42
CA HIS A 74 2.35 -7.47 8.79
C HIS A 74 2.75 -6.30 9.68
N TRP A 75 1.86 -5.91 10.58
CA TRP A 75 2.06 -4.80 11.50
C TRP A 75 2.65 -5.29 12.80
N GLU A 76 3.88 -4.90 13.12
CA GLU A 76 4.51 -5.19 14.41
C GLU A 76 4.08 -4.18 15.47
N ASN A 77 3.89 -2.91 15.06
CA ASN A 77 3.44 -1.82 15.93
C ASN A 77 2.67 -0.76 15.10
N PRO A 78 1.50 -0.28 15.53
CA PRO A 78 0.73 -0.82 16.66
C PRO A 78 -0.08 -2.05 16.25
N ARG A 79 -0.04 -3.09 17.05
CA ARG A 79 -0.80 -4.34 16.80
C ARG A 79 -2.32 -4.14 16.86
N THR A 80 -2.78 -3.21 17.69
CA THR A 80 -4.20 -2.93 17.89
C THR A 80 -4.90 -2.37 16.65
N LEU A 81 -4.15 -1.81 15.69
CA LEU A 81 -4.69 -1.30 14.45
C LEU A 81 -4.56 -2.29 13.27
N SER A 82 -3.80 -3.35 13.45
CA SER A 82 -3.61 -4.38 12.45
C SER A 82 -4.64 -5.49 12.58
N LYS A 83 -5.91 -5.16 12.32
CA LYS A 83 -6.90 -6.22 12.15
C LYS A 83 -6.57 -6.99 10.88
N THR A 84 -6.65 -8.33 10.94
CA THR A 84 -6.54 -9.16 9.74
C THR A 84 -7.64 -8.82 8.73
N GLY A 85 -7.34 -9.00 7.46
CA GLY A 85 -8.29 -8.82 6.38
C GLY A 85 -7.88 -7.77 5.37
N TYR A 86 -8.86 -7.18 4.71
CA TYR A 86 -8.68 -6.11 3.75
C TYR A 86 -8.10 -4.86 4.42
N ASN A 87 -7.07 -4.27 3.80
CA ASN A 87 -6.51 -3.01 4.26
C ASN A 87 -6.86 -1.86 3.31
N HIS A 88 -6.46 -1.95 2.04
CA HIS A 88 -6.71 -0.89 1.07
C HIS A 88 -6.72 -1.40 -0.37
N ILE A 89 -7.29 -0.58 -1.23
CA ILE A 89 -7.19 -0.66 -2.68
C ILE A 89 -6.28 0.47 -3.17
N SER A 90 -5.50 0.23 -4.20
CA SER A 90 -4.54 1.20 -4.71
C SER A 90 -4.75 1.53 -6.17
N PHE A 91 -4.59 2.81 -6.50
CA PHE A 91 -4.67 3.33 -7.87
C PHE A 91 -3.38 4.06 -8.24
N THR A 92 -2.89 3.84 -9.44
CA THR A 92 -1.81 4.65 -10.01
C THR A 92 -2.37 5.93 -10.60
N VAL A 93 -1.73 7.05 -10.30
CA VAL A 93 -2.04 8.37 -10.85
C VAL A 93 -0.85 8.91 -11.63
N GLU A 94 -1.11 9.89 -12.49
CA GLU A 94 -0.05 10.50 -13.30
C GLU A 94 0.73 11.58 -12.53
N ASP A 95 0.04 12.40 -11.73
CA ASP A 95 0.59 13.47 -10.89
C ASP A 95 -0.18 13.46 -9.57
N ILE A 96 0.46 12.99 -8.53
CA ILE A 96 -0.19 12.81 -7.23
C ILE A 96 -0.46 14.14 -6.51
N ASP A 97 0.39 15.14 -6.69
CA ASP A 97 0.19 16.46 -6.06
C ASP A 97 -1.02 17.18 -6.67
N TYR A 98 -1.16 17.09 -7.98
CA TYR A 98 -2.34 17.60 -8.68
C TYR A 98 -3.62 16.85 -8.23
N GLU A 99 -3.60 15.52 -8.22
CA GLU A 99 -4.77 14.72 -7.83
C GLU A 99 -5.12 14.93 -6.36
N TYR A 100 -4.15 15.04 -5.47
CA TYR A 100 -4.37 15.36 -4.06
C TYR A 100 -5.14 16.68 -3.90
N LYS A 101 -4.68 17.72 -4.58
CA LYS A 101 -5.34 19.03 -4.55
C LYS A 101 -6.75 18.97 -5.13
N ARG A 102 -6.90 18.41 -6.33
CA ARG A 102 -8.19 18.29 -7.03
C ARG A 102 -9.21 17.50 -6.21
N LEU A 103 -8.82 16.35 -5.69
CA LEU A 103 -9.71 15.49 -4.90
C LEU A 103 -10.06 16.12 -3.54
N THR A 104 -9.14 16.84 -2.92
CA THR A 104 -9.42 17.61 -1.69
C THR A 104 -10.47 18.68 -1.94
N GLU A 105 -10.37 19.42 -3.05
CA GLU A 105 -11.35 20.43 -3.46
C GLU A 105 -12.74 19.81 -3.73
N LEU A 106 -12.79 18.55 -4.16
CA LEU A 106 -14.02 17.78 -4.35
C LEU A 106 -14.56 17.13 -3.06
N GLY A 107 -13.91 17.37 -1.92
CA GLY A 107 -14.38 16.89 -0.62
C GLY A 107 -13.86 15.50 -0.21
N VAL A 108 -12.88 14.94 -0.92
CA VAL A 108 -12.24 13.69 -0.52
C VAL A 108 -11.41 13.91 0.74
N ARG A 109 -11.59 13.04 1.73
CA ARG A 109 -10.89 13.11 3.01
C ARG A 109 -9.57 12.31 2.92
N PHE A 110 -8.45 13.01 2.94
CA PHE A 110 -7.13 12.41 3.01
C PHE A 110 -6.66 12.23 4.46
N ILE A 111 -5.99 11.13 4.76
CA ILE A 111 -5.34 10.91 6.06
C ILE A 111 -3.86 11.31 6.04
N SER A 112 -3.28 11.42 4.85
CA SER A 112 -1.89 11.83 4.66
C SER A 112 -1.73 12.74 3.45
N LYS A 113 -0.72 13.60 3.50
CA LYS A 113 -0.23 14.32 2.31
C LYS A 113 0.60 13.37 1.46
N PRO A 114 0.77 13.65 0.16
CA PRO A 114 1.73 12.92 -0.66
C PRO A 114 3.13 12.89 -0.04
N ILE A 115 3.72 11.70 0.04
CA ILE A 115 5.06 11.48 0.57
C ILE A 115 5.83 10.49 -0.32
N THR A 116 7.08 10.81 -0.59
CA THR A 116 7.98 9.96 -1.38
C THR A 116 8.42 8.75 -0.54
N THR A 117 8.41 7.57 -1.15
CA THR A 117 8.89 6.34 -0.51
C THR A 117 10.39 6.40 -0.24
N PRO A 118 10.91 5.63 0.75
CA PRO A 118 12.32 5.66 1.10
C PRO A 118 13.29 5.32 -0.04
N ASP A 119 12.84 4.51 -1.01
CA ASP A 119 13.63 4.17 -2.20
C ASP A 119 13.53 5.20 -3.34
N SER A 120 12.75 6.26 -3.13
CA SER A 120 12.51 7.35 -4.08
C SER A 120 11.87 6.93 -5.41
N ASN A 121 11.29 5.74 -5.49
CA ASN A 121 10.69 5.22 -6.72
C ASN A 121 9.23 5.62 -6.90
N THR A 122 8.53 5.87 -5.80
CA THR A 122 7.11 6.25 -5.82
C THR A 122 6.82 7.36 -4.83
N LYS A 123 5.70 8.03 -5.04
CA LYS A 123 5.09 8.99 -4.12
C LYS A 123 3.68 8.55 -3.83
N ILE A 124 3.27 8.52 -2.58
CA ILE A 124 2.00 7.95 -2.17
C ILE A 124 1.21 8.87 -1.24
N CYS A 125 -0.10 8.68 -1.18
CA CYS A 125 -0.96 9.20 -0.11
C CYS A 125 -2.18 8.31 0.07
N PHE A 126 -2.81 8.41 1.24
CA PHE A 126 -4.03 7.66 1.57
C PHE A 126 -5.22 8.58 1.79
N ALA A 127 -6.39 8.11 1.37
CA ALA A 127 -7.68 8.75 1.57
C ALA A 127 -8.73 7.74 2.03
N TYR A 128 -9.91 8.24 2.40
CA TYR A 128 -11.09 7.41 2.68
C TYR A 128 -12.10 7.51 1.54
N ASP A 129 -12.73 6.38 1.23
CA ASP A 129 -13.95 6.36 0.45
C ASP A 129 -15.17 6.77 1.31
N PRO A 130 -16.39 6.88 0.75
CA PRO A 130 -17.59 7.25 1.52
C PRO A 130 -17.94 6.30 2.67
N ASN A 131 -17.47 5.05 2.64
CA ASN A 131 -17.69 4.03 3.67
C ASN A 131 -16.50 3.87 4.62
N ASN A 132 -15.51 4.77 4.57
CA ASN A 132 -14.28 4.72 5.36
C ASN A 132 -13.33 3.56 5.01
N TYR A 133 -13.42 3.01 3.81
CA TYR A 133 -12.38 2.13 3.29
C TYR A 133 -11.18 2.96 2.84
N LEU A 134 -9.97 2.46 3.12
CA LEU A 134 -8.74 3.11 2.68
C LEU A 134 -8.55 2.96 1.18
N ILE A 135 -8.14 4.07 0.56
CA ILE A 135 -7.69 4.14 -0.82
C ILE A 135 -6.28 4.72 -0.83
N GLU A 136 -5.37 4.07 -1.53
CA GLU A 136 -4.03 4.57 -1.79
C GLU A 136 -3.94 5.13 -3.21
N PHE A 137 -3.30 6.29 -3.34
CA PHE A 137 -2.87 6.83 -4.64
C PHE A 137 -1.36 6.75 -4.73
N VAL A 138 -0.86 6.33 -5.88
CA VAL A 138 0.57 6.12 -6.13
C VAL A 138 0.97 6.76 -7.45
N GLU A 139 2.00 7.59 -7.41
CA GLU A 139 2.72 8.08 -8.60
C GLU A 139 4.04 7.34 -8.73
N GLU A 140 4.30 6.80 -9.91
CA GLU A 140 5.61 6.26 -10.28
C GLU A 140 6.54 7.42 -10.65
N LEU A 141 7.66 7.59 -9.93
CA LEU A 141 8.58 8.71 -10.14
C LEU A 141 9.64 8.45 -11.23
N ASN A 142 9.71 7.21 -11.71
CA ASN A 142 10.70 6.81 -12.72
C ASN A 142 10.07 5.99 -13.84
#